data_63d0ec4c0bd5f515294a79bc09a5e801
#
_entry.id   63d0ec4c0bd5f515294a79bc09a5e801
#
_cell.length_a   1.000
_cell.length_b   1.000
_cell.length_c   1.000
_cell.angle_alpha   90.00
_cell.angle_beta   90.00
_cell.angle_gamma   90.00
#
_symmetry.space_group_name_H-M   'P 1'
#
loop_
_entity.id
_entity.type
_entity.pdbx_description
1 polymer ?
#
loop_
_entity_poly.entity_id
_entity_poly.type
_entity_poly.pdbx_seq_one_letter_code
_entity_poly.pdbx_strand_id
1 'polypeptide(L)'
;MYNHFKSYHLFFSCDYESIPYEFKGKQYCVDFQVRFDEARNCIQVIFEQTSSKSDWRVNFNFPSKLYDKFTFDGKLIQLKVHRGWGNMWLVCQSTVRQKIKALLDEHPDSFIEVFGWSLGSGMAQLAAEDIYFKFGIKPYLYTYGSVKPFYGKDTYNFVVTAPSIHG
;
A
#
# COMPACT_ATOMS: atom_id res chain seq x y z
N MET A 1 10.96 -15.42 11.30
CA MET A 1 10.10 -16.59 10.99
C MET A 1 8.72 -16.50 11.64
N TYR A 2 8.66 -16.17 12.91
CA TYR A 2 7.40 -16.05 13.67
C TYR A 2 6.40 -15.05 13.07
N ASN A 3 6.88 -13.91 12.58
CA ASN A 3 6.04 -12.85 12.04
C ASN A 3 5.41 -13.20 10.68
N HIS A 4 6.08 -14.03 9.87
CA HIS A 4 5.55 -14.44 8.57
C HIS A 4 4.29 -15.31 8.71
N PHE A 5 4.28 -16.19 9.67
CA PHE A 5 3.13 -17.08 9.89
C PHE A 5 1.90 -16.31 10.40
N LYS A 6 2.11 -15.36 11.31
CA LYS A 6 1.02 -14.48 11.77
C LYS A 6 0.49 -13.59 10.64
N SER A 7 1.37 -13.04 9.82
CA SER A 7 0.97 -12.21 8.68
C SER A 7 0.11 -12.99 7.68
N TYR A 8 0.39 -14.26 7.47
CA TYR A 8 -0.40 -15.11 6.57
C TYR A 8 -1.88 -15.19 6.99
N HIS A 9 -2.16 -15.26 8.29
CA HIS A 9 -3.52 -15.28 8.79
C HIS A 9 -4.28 -13.95 8.61
N LEU A 10 -3.57 -12.83 8.48
CA LEU A 10 -4.19 -11.53 8.27
C LEU A 10 -4.94 -11.44 6.94
N PHE A 11 -4.43 -12.12 5.90
CA PHE A 11 -5.04 -12.11 4.57
C PHE A 11 -6.33 -12.92 4.45
N PHE A 12 -6.72 -13.61 5.52
CA PHE A 12 -7.96 -14.37 5.59
C PHE A 12 -9.01 -13.73 6.50
N SER A 13 -8.76 -12.53 6.99
CA SER A 13 -9.74 -11.77 7.75
C SER A 13 -10.89 -11.33 6.84
N CYS A 14 -12.12 -11.34 7.36
CA CYS A 14 -13.31 -10.90 6.64
C CYS A 14 -13.61 -9.41 6.78
N ASP A 15 -12.81 -8.67 7.56
CA ASP A 15 -13.08 -7.28 7.95
C ASP A 15 -12.38 -6.27 7.03
N TYR A 16 -12.46 -6.49 5.71
CA TYR A 16 -11.91 -5.57 4.73
C TYR A 16 -12.91 -4.49 4.33
N GLU A 17 -12.41 -3.28 4.13
CA GLU A 17 -13.14 -2.26 3.41
C GLU A 17 -12.92 -2.45 1.91
N SER A 18 -13.97 -2.19 1.13
CA SER A 18 -13.95 -2.36 -0.31
C SER A 18 -14.41 -1.07 -0.96
N ILE A 19 -13.50 -0.38 -1.65
CA ILE A 19 -13.81 0.86 -2.35
C ILE A 19 -13.86 0.60 -3.85
N PRO A 20 -15.02 0.82 -4.50
CA PRO A 20 -15.14 0.61 -5.94
C PRO A 20 -14.43 1.71 -6.73
N TYR A 21 -13.83 1.33 -7.85
CA TYR A 21 -13.27 2.26 -8.81
C TYR A 21 -13.34 1.70 -10.21
N GLU A 22 -13.24 2.59 -11.21
CA GLU A 22 -13.23 2.22 -12.61
C GLU A 22 -11.83 2.41 -13.21
N PHE A 23 -11.37 1.41 -13.96
CA PHE A 23 -10.13 1.49 -14.72
C PHE A 23 -10.32 0.85 -16.09
N LYS A 24 -10.05 1.60 -17.15
CA LYS A 24 -10.22 1.17 -18.55
C LYS A 24 -11.60 0.58 -18.84
N GLY A 25 -12.65 1.22 -18.34
CA GLY A 25 -14.04 0.81 -18.56
C GLY A 25 -14.50 -0.40 -17.76
N LYS A 26 -13.66 -0.93 -16.88
CA LYS A 26 -14.02 -2.04 -15.98
C LYS A 26 -14.12 -1.58 -14.54
N GLN A 27 -15.03 -2.20 -13.79
CA GLN A 27 -15.23 -1.95 -12.37
C GLN A 27 -14.34 -2.87 -11.53
N TYR A 28 -13.65 -2.27 -10.56
CA TYR A 28 -12.79 -2.95 -9.59
C TYR A 28 -13.08 -2.46 -8.18
N CYS A 29 -12.57 -3.18 -7.20
CA CYS A 29 -12.57 -2.72 -5.82
C CYS A 29 -11.15 -2.74 -5.25
N VAL A 30 -10.85 -1.75 -4.41
CA VAL A 30 -9.65 -1.77 -3.58
C VAL A 30 -10.05 -2.32 -2.22
N ASP A 31 -9.51 -3.47 -1.88
CA ASP A 31 -9.79 -4.15 -0.63
C ASP A 31 -8.62 -3.95 0.34
N PHE A 32 -8.91 -3.35 1.48
CA PHE A 32 -7.90 -3.07 2.50
C PHE A 32 -8.51 -3.08 3.90
N GLN A 33 -7.64 -3.21 4.88
CA GLN A 33 -8.01 -3.11 6.30
C GLN A 33 -6.99 -2.23 7.02
N VAL A 34 -7.48 -1.35 7.90
CA VAL A 34 -6.65 -0.64 8.86
C VAL A 34 -7.15 -1.03 10.25
N ARG A 35 -6.28 -1.60 11.07
CA ARG A 35 -6.63 -2.10 12.40
C ARG A 35 -5.53 -1.81 13.40
N PHE A 36 -5.87 -1.94 14.69
CA PHE A 36 -4.92 -1.79 15.79
C PHE A 36 -4.73 -3.11 16.51
N ASP A 37 -3.47 -3.51 16.67
CA ASP A 37 -3.07 -4.66 17.47
C ASP A 37 -2.65 -4.17 18.87
N GLU A 38 -3.54 -4.33 19.84
CA GLU A 38 -3.32 -3.87 21.21
C GLU A 38 -2.12 -4.56 21.88
N ALA A 39 -1.96 -5.85 21.64
CA ALA A 39 -0.89 -6.63 22.26
C ALA A 39 0.51 -6.13 21.87
N ARG A 40 0.64 -5.57 20.66
CA ARG A 40 1.91 -5.09 20.12
C ARG A 40 2.01 -3.59 20.02
N ASN A 41 0.95 -2.87 20.35
CA ASN A 41 0.85 -1.42 20.16
C ASN A 41 1.18 -1.02 18.70
N CYS A 42 0.50 -1.65 17.76
CA CYS A 42 0.82 -1.57 16.34
C CYS A 42 -0.41 -1.28 15.49
N ILE A 43 -0.30 -0.29 14.62
CA ILE A 43 -1.28 -0.03 13.56
C ILE A 43 -0.91 -0.90 12.36
N GLN A 44 -1.86 -1.68 11.87
CA GLN A 44 -1.65 -2.56 10.73
C GLN A 44 -2.51 -2.11 9.55
N VAL A 45 -1.86 -1.90 8.42
CA VAL A 45 -2.49 -1.58 7.13
C VAL A 45 -2.29 -2.76 6.20
N ILE A 46 -3.38 -3.37 5.74
CA ILE A 46 -3.35 -4.64 5.02
C ILE A 46 -4.07 -4.47 3.70
N PHE A 47 -3.37 -4.75 2.60
CA PHE A 47 -3.94 -4.76 1.25
C PHE A 47 -4.09 -6.19 0.77
N GLU A 48 -5.33 -6.58 0.54
CA GLU A 48 -5.62 -7.90 0.04
C GLU A 48 -5.51 -7.97 -1.47
N GLN A 49 -5.26 -9.16 -1.97
CA GLN A 49 -5.41 -9.47 -3.37
C GLN A 49 -6.91 -9.54 -3.70
N THR A 50 -7.36 -8.75 -4.66
CA THR A 50 -8.74 -8.79 -5.10
C THR A 50 -9.13 -10.17 -5.62
N SER A 51 -10.39 -10.57 -5.43
CA SER A 51 -10.91 -11.89 -5.77
C SER A 51 -10.86 -12.25 -7.27
N SER A 52 -10.69 -11.27 -8.13
CA SER A 52 -10.60 -11.46 -9.60
C SER A 52 -9.16 -11.57 -10.08
N LYS A 53 -8.47 -12.61 -9.65
CA LYS A 53 -7.03 -12.84 -9.95
C LYS A 53 -6.67 -12.84 -11.42
N SER A 54 -7.56 -13.34 -12.28
CA SER A 54 -7.29 -13.47 -13.71
C SER A 54 -7.42 -12.15 -14.45
N ASP A 55 -8.40 -11.32 -14.09
CA ASP A 55 -8.68 -10.07 -14.79
C ASP A 55 -7.60 -9.01 -14.52
N TRP A 56 -7.03 -9.00 -13.33
CA TRP A 56 -5.97 -8.08 -12.96
C TRP A 56 -4.67 -8.31 -13.73
N ARG A 57 -4.24 -9.55 -13.87
CA ARG A 57 -3.02 -9.89 -14.62
C ARG A 57 -3.12 -9.51 -16.07
N VAL A 58 -4.29 -9.67 -16.67
CA VAL A 58 -4.54 -9.33 -18.09
C VAL A 58 -4.63 -7.82 -18.27
N ASN A 59 -5.24 -7.10 -17.32
CA ASN A 59 -5.44 -5.64 -17.40
C ASN A 59 -4.25 -4.83 -16.89
N PHE A 60 -3.44 -5.38 -16.00
CA PHE A 60 -2.12 -4.89 -15.62
C PHE A 60 -1.02 -5.47 -16.51
N ASN A 61 -1.31 -5.70 -17.78
CA ASN A 61 -0.28 -5.94 -18.74
C ASN A 61 0.71 -4.77 -18.64
N PHE A 62 1.91 -5.03 -18.11
CA PHE A 62 2.88 -4.04 -17.63
C PHE A 62 3.73 -3.43 -18.76
N PRO A 63 3.16 -2.70 -19.74
CA PRO A 63 4.01 -1.97 -20.65
C PRO A 63 4.57 -0.79 -19.89
N SER A 64 5.86 -0.58 -20.03
CA SER A 64 6.60 0.56 -19.47
C SER A 64 5.99 1.94 -19.79
N LYS A 65 4.99 1.99 -20.65
CA LYS A 65 4.27 3.21 -21.06
C LYS A 65 3.17 3.66 -20.10
N LEU A 66 2.84 2.88 -19.07
CA LEU A 66 1.75 3.19 -18.15
C LEU A 66 2.21 3.77 -16.81
N TYR A 67 3.37 4.40 -16.78
CA TYR A 67 3.87 5.08 -15.58
C TYR A 67 3.61 6.56 -15.65
N ASP A 68 3.04 7.11 -14.61
CA ASP A 68 2.83 8.54 -14.43
C ASP A 68 3.67 9.07 -13.26
N LYS A 69 3.93 10.38 -13.28
CA LYS A 69 4.48 11.05 -12.12
C LYS A 69 3.42 11.09 -11.03
N PHE A 70 3.75 10.53 -9.90
CA PHE A 70 2.89 10.50 -8.73
C PHE A 70 3.48 11.39 -7.65
N THR A 71 2.67 12.28 -7.08
CA THR A 71 3.15 13.20 -6.05
C THR A 71 2.68 12.71 -4.69
N PHE A 72 3.65 12.43 -3.82
CA PHE A 72 3.38 12.20 -2.41
C PHE A 72 3.55 13.52 -1.67
N ASP A 73 2.61 13.85 -0.79
CA ASP A 73 2.59 15.08 0.01
C ASP A 73 2.69 16.40 -0.79
N GLY A 74 2.03 16.44 -1.94
CA GLY A 74 1.70 17.68 -2.66
C GLY A 74 2.84 18.49 -3.25
N LYS A 75 4.08 18.43 -2.74
CA LYS A 75 5.12 19.40 -3.17
C LYS A 75 6.54 18.85 -3.30
N LEU A 76 6.91 17.78 -2.63
CA LEU A 76 8.32 17.51 -2.42
C LEU A 76 8.86 16.37 -3.26
N ILE A 77 8.08 15.37 -3.59
CA ILE A 77 8.59 14.18 -4.25
C ILE A 77 7.64 13.70 -5.31
N GLN A 78 8.15 13.66 -6.53
CA GLN A 78 7.47 13.04 -7.65
C GLN A 78 8.12 11.69 -7.94
N LEU A 79 7.38 10.63 -7.68
CA LEU A 79 7.79 9.28 -8.02
C LEU A 79 7.07 8.83 -9.29
N LYS A 80 7.76 8.06 -10.11
CA LYS A 80 7.18 7.48 -11.30
C LYS A 80 6.53 6.15 -10.90
N VAL A 81 5.21 6.11 -10.96
CA VAL A 81 4.40 5.01 -10.46
C VAL A 81 3.55 4.44 -11.58
N HIS A 82 3.39 3.13 -11.60
CA HIS A 82 2.49 2.48 -12.54
C HIS A 82 1.07 3.02 -12.36
N ARG A 83 0.47 3.49 -13.47
CA ARG A 83 -0.83 4.19 -13.47
C ARG A 83 -1.94 3.41 -12.75
N GLY A 84 -1.98 2.09 -12.92
CA GLY A 84 -2.98 1.25 -12.27
C GLY A 84 -2.92 1.33 -10.75
N TRP A 85 -1.75 1.15 -10.16
CA TRP A 85 -1.58 1.28 -8.71
C TRP A 85 -1.73 2.72 -8.23
N GLY A 86 -1.23 3.69 -9.00
CA GLY A 86 -1.42 5.10 -8.69
C GLY A 86 -2.90 5.48 -8.60
N ASN A 87 -3.72 5.05 -9.55
CA ASN A 87 -5.16 5.28 -9.53
C ASN A 87 -5.86 4.59 -8.35
N MET A 88 -5.48 3.34 -8.06
CA MET A 88 -6.01 2.63 -6.89
C MET A 88 -5.69 3.36 -5.59
N TRP A 89 -4.46 3.85 -5.47
CA TRP A 89 -4.04 4.60 -4.29
C TRP A 89 -4.83 5.90 -4.15
N LEU A 90 -5.02 6.66 -5.22
CA LEU A 90 -5.83 7.88 -5.20
C LEU A 90 -7.26 7.64 -4.71
N VAL A 91 -7.82 6.49 -5.04
CA VAL A 91 -9.18 6.12 -4.62
C VAL A 91 -9.28 5.87 -3.12
N CYS A 92 -8.29 5.23 -2.51
CA CYS A 92 -8.35 4.79 -1.12
C CYS A 92 -7.51 5.64 -0.14
N GLN A 93 -6.63 6.50 -0.63
CA GLN A 93 -5.64 7.19 0.20
C GLN A 93 -6.26 8.00 1.34
N SER A 94 -7.33 8.74 1.06
CA SER A 94 -7.96 9.58 2.08
C SER A 94 -8.55 8.74 3.23
N THR A 95 -9.19 7.63 2.90
CA THR A 95 -9.75 6.71 3.89
C THR A 95 -8.65 6.05 4.72
N VAL A 96 -7.60 5.58 4.07
CA VAL A 96 -6.44 4.98 4.77
C VAL A 96 -5.80 6.00 5.71
N ARG A 97 -5.54 7.20 5.23
CA ARG A 97 -4.94 8.28 6.05
C ARG A 97 -5.80 8.67 7.23
N GLN A 98 -7.11 8.80 7.04
CA GLN A 98 -8.04 9.15 8.12
C GLN A 98 -8.05 8.07 9.21
N LYS A 99 -8.07 6.80 8.82
CA LYS A 99 -8.04 5.69 9.77
C LYS A 99 -6.73 5.61 10.55
N ILE A 100 -5.60 5.78 9.86
CA ILE A 100 -4.29 5.84 10.52
C ILE A 100 -4.23 7.01 11.50
N LYS A 101 -4.68 8.18 11.06
CA LYS A 101 -4.69 9.37 11.93
C LYS A 101 -5.52 9.15 13.17
N ALA A 102 -6.72 8.61 13.04
CA ALA A 102 -7.58 8.32 14.18
C ALA A 102 -6.91 7.38 15.19
N LEU A 103 -6.25 6.33 14.70
CA LEU A 103 -5.53 5.39 15.56
C LEU A 103 -4.27 6.01 16.19
N LEU A 104 -3.56 6.87 15.47
CA LEU A 104 -2.41 7.58 16.02
C LEU A 104 -2.82 8.60 17.09
N ASP A 105 -3.99 9.22 16.92
CA ASP A 105 -4.51 10.15 17.94
C ASP A 105 -4.85 9.41 19.25
N GLU A 106 -5.34 8.17 19.16
CA GLU A 106 -5.59 7.31 20.32
C GLU A 106 -4.34 6.63 20.87
N HIS A 107 -3.40 6.29 19.99
CA HIS A 107 -2.19 5.51 20.29
C HIS A 107 -0.95 6.19 19.70
N PRO A 108 -0.53 7.33 20.23
CA PRO A 108 0.52 8.16 19.60
C PRO A 108 1.90 7.50 19.55
N ASP A 109 2.16 6.52 20.42
CA ASP A 109 3.45 5.80 20.47
C ASP A 109 3.44 4.49 19.68
N SER A 110 2.38 4.22 18.92
CA SER A 110 2.29 3.00 18.11
C SER A 110 3.22 3.06 16.89
N PHE A 111 3.76 1.91 16.53
CA PHE A 111 4.41 1.76 15.24
C PHE A 111 3.42 1.28 14.17
N ILE A 112 3.83 1.33 12.91
CA ILE A 112 2.96 1.00 11.77
C ILE A 112 3.57 -0.14 10.98
N GLU A 113 2.77 -1.15 10.69
CA GLU A 113 3.10 -2.24 9.76
C GLU A 113 2.18 -2.16 8.54
N VAL A 114 2.73 -2.38 7.36
CA VAL A 114 1.98 -2.43 6.10
C VAL A 114 2.21 -3.77 5.44
N PHE A 115 1.13 -4.42 5.06
CA PHE A 115 1.15 -5.75 4.45
C PHE A 115 0.50 -5.73 3.07
N GLY A 116 1.08 -6.48 2.13
CA GLY A 116 0.48 -6.67 0.82
C GLY A 116 0.86 -8.01 0.21
N TRP A 117 -0.11 -8.65 -0.43
CA TRP A 117 0.08 -9.91 -1.15
C TRP A 117 -0.13 -9.70 -2.65
N SER A 118 0.82 -10.16 -3.49
CA SER A 118 0.74 -10.09 -4.95
C SER A 118 0.42 -8.67 -5.45
N LEU A 119 -0.74 -8.43 -6.06
CA LEU A 119 -1.15 -7.09 -6.48
C LEU A 119 -1.29 -6.12 -5.30
N GLY A 120 -1.74 -6.59 -4.15
CA GLY A 120 -1.77 -5.83 -2.91
C GLY A 120 -0.39 -5.39 -2.45
N SER A 121 0.67 -6.09 -2.85
CA SER A 121 2.05 -5.68 -2.53
C SER A 121 2.44 -4.36 -3.20
N GLY A 122 1.90 -4.07 -4.39
CA GLY A 122 2.07 -2.77 -5.04
C GLY A 122 1.41 -1.65 -4.24
N MET A 123 0.19 -1.89 -3.76
CA MET A 123 -0.52 -0.95 -2.89
C MET A 123 0.20 -0.73 -1.56
N ALA A 124 0.69 -1.81 -0.96
CA ALA A 124 1.43 -1.72 0.30
C ALA A 124 2.69 -0.86 0.17
N GLN A 125 3.40 -0.97 -0.93
CA GLN A 125 4.58 -0.15 -1.22
C GLN A 125 4.21 1.34 -1.36
N LEU A 126 3.14 1.65 -2.09
CA LEU A 126 2.65 3.03 -2.20
C LEU A 126 2.20 3.58 -0.85
N ALA A 127 1.46 2.79 -0.09
CA ALA A 127 1.00 3.18 1.24
C ALA A 127 2.17 3.44 2.19
N ALA A 128 3.19 2.60 2.17
CA ALA A 128 4.37 2.76 3.02
C ALA A 128 5.09 4.09 2.74
N GLU A 129 5.27 4.44 1.46
CA GLU A 129 5.85 5.73 1.07
C GLU A 129 4.96 6.89 1.52
N ASP A 130 3.66 6.79 1.29
CA ASP A 130 2.71 7.83 1.67
C ASP A 130 2.65 8.06 3.18
N ILE A 131 2.64 7.00 3.97
CA ILE A 131 2.66 7.06 5.43
C ILE A 131 3.91 7.78 5.92
N TYR A 132 5.05 7.43 5.36
CA TYR A 132 6.30 8.08 5.70
C TYR A 132 6.27 9.59 5.44
N PHE A 133 5.78 10.00 4.25
CA PHE A 133 5.68 11.41 3.90
C PHE A 133 4.63 12.16 4.68
N LYS A 134 3.48 11.54 4.90
CA LYS A 134 2.34 12.20 5.53
C LYS A 134 2.48 12.31 7.05
N PHE A 135 2.99 11.26 7.69
CA PHE A 135 3.04 11.17 9.15
C PHE A 135 4.45 11.28 9.73
N GLY A 136 5.48 11.25 8.89
CA GLY A 136 6.87 11.22 9.36
C GLY A 136 7.25 9.93 10.08
N ILE A 137 6.41 8.92 10.02
CA ILE A 137 6.61 7.62 10.66
C ILE A 137 7.04 6.62 9.60
N LYS A 138 8.14 5.93 9.87
CA LYS A 138 8.69 4.91 9.02
C LYS A 138 7.98 3.57 9.27
N PRO A 139 7.14 3.10 8.34
CA PRO A 139 6.45 1.83 8.56
C PRO A 139 7.36 0.64 8.28
N TYR A 140 7.03 -0.49 8.88
CA TYR A 140 7.57 -1.79 8.47
C TYR A 140 6.72 -2.32 7.34
N LEU A 141 7.35 -2.69 6.23
CA LEU A 141 6.68 -3.17 5.03
C LEU A 141 6.94 -4.66 4.82
N TYR A 142 5.85 -5.42 4.71
CA TYR A 142 5.88 -6.84 4.43
C TYR A 142 5.13 -7.13 3.14
N THR A 143 5.83 -7.67 2.14
CA THR A 143 5.24 -8.00 0.85
C THR A 143 5.48 -9.46 0.50
N TYR A 144 4.45 -10.07 -0.05
CA TYR A 144 4.47 -11.46 -0.48
C TYR A 144 4.12 -11.53 -1.98
N GLY A 145 4.97 -12.16 -2.77
CA GLY A 145 4.82 -12.15 -4.23
C GLY A 145 4.92 -10.73 -4.78
N SER A 146 5.97 -10.02 -4.39
CA SER A 146 6.13 -8.59 -4.64
C SER A 146 6.13 -8.24 -6.11
N VAL A 147 5.40 -7.17 -6.44
CA VAL A 147 5.40 -6.50 -7.75
C VAL A 147 6.16 -5.19 -7.65
N LYS A 148 6.49 -4.60 -8.79
CA LYS A 148 7.23 -3.33 -8.86
C LYS A 148 6.30 -2.20 -9.31
N PRO A 149 5.71 -1.43 -8.38
CA PRO A 149 4.84 -0.31 -8.75
C PRO A 149 5.60 0.94 -9.16
N PHE A 150 6.87 1.06 -8.75
CA PHE A 150 7.73 2.21 -9.05
C PHE A 150 8.58 1.96 -10.27
N TYR A 151 8.90 3.05 -11.00
CA TYR A 151 9.70 2.99 -12.21
C TYR A 151 10.67 4.17 -12.29
N GLY A 152 11.84 3.90 -12.91
CA GLY A 152 12.88 4.89 -13.15
C GLY A 152 13.95 4.87 -12.08
N LYS A 153 15.18 5.22 -12.52
CA LYS A 153 16.37 5.18 -11.66
C LYS A 153 16.25 6.11 -10.46
N ASP A 154 15.71 7.31 -10.67
CA ASP A 154 15.57 8.30 -9.61
C ASP A 154 14.54 7.87 -8.56
N THR A 155 13.42 7.34 -9.01
CA THR A 155 12.42 6.77 -8.13
C THR A 155 12.98 5.59 -7.33
N TYR A 156 13.69 4.69 -8.01
CA TYR A 156 14.32 3.55 -7.36
C TYR A 156 15.34 3.98 -6.30
N ASN A 157 16.21 4.90 -6.64
CA ASN A 157 17.20 5.42 -5.71
C ASN A 157 16.53 6.06 -4.49
N PHE A 158 15.47 6.82 -4.70
CA PHE A 158 14.71 7.41 -3.62
C PHE A 158 14.11 6.36 -2.69
N VAL A 159 13.41 5.39 -3.22
CA VAL A 159 12.75 4.33 -2.43
C VAL A 159 13.78 3.49 -1.66
N VAL A 160 14.94 3.22 -2.25
CA VAL A 160 16.02 2.45 -1.61
C VAL A 160 16.76 3.27 -0.56
N THR A 161 16.96 4.56 -0.79
CA THR A 161 17.67 5.46 0.14
C THR A 161 16.75 6.07 1.19
N ALA A 162 15.45 6.10 0.95
CA ALA A 162 14.50 6.37 2.00
C ALA A 162 14.78 5.39 3.15
N PRO A 163 14.84 5.87 4.38
CA PRO A 163 15.28 5.07 5.50
C PRO A 163 14.47 3.77 5.55
N SER A 164 15.17 2.66 5.50
CA SER A 164 14.71 1.32 5.20
C SER A 164 13.26 1.04 5.58
N ILE A 165 12.40 1.07 4.61
CA ILE A 165 11.05 0.52 4.67
C ILE A 165 11.11 -1.01 4.61
N HIS A 166 12.30 -1.54 4.32
CA HIS A 166 12.57 -2.96 4.27
C HIS A 166 13.05 -3.43 5.63
N GLY A 167 12.16 -4.10 6.32
CA GLY A 167 12.53 -4.87 7.50
C GLY A 167 13.22 -6.16 7.11
#